data_edfad19719e73fbe0bf6c8a8cd88cb23
#
_entry.id   edfad19719e73fbe0bf6c8a8cd88cb23
#
_cell.length_a   1.000
_cell.length_b   1.000
_cell.length_c   1.000
_cell.angle_alpha   90.00
_cell.angle_beta   90.00
_cell.angle_gamma   90.00
#
_symmetry.space_group_name_H-M   'P 1'
#
loop_
_entity.id
_entity.type
_entity.pdbx_description
1 polymer ?
#
loop_
_entity_poly.entity_id
_entity_poly.type
_entity_poly.pdbx_seq_one_letter_code
_entity_poly.pdbx_strand_id
1 'polypeptide(L)'
;MMTATSRDHGGHELYDAHEVIAGIISLLDQYQMYNQYIQDPELKDISMRQSAFVTTMYNSIVESFSTGHDPKVPTQTYCMTQDHTTTYGIKPGPPKKPNASVSELSDKGLSAYMLGQTKSLASLLAMTALEMTNPVLRRVVADSVPNFIEMSYEIFLYQNKHGYYQVPQLNAQDMNLMLQSYTPVPIQHPPQ
;
A
#
# COMPACT_ATOMS: atom_id res chain seq x y z
N MET A 1 32.11 -15.15 20.99
CA MET A 1 31.05 -14.34 20.35
C MET A 1 30.65 -15.11 19.12
N MET A 2 29.44 -15.76 19.11
CA MET A 2 28.94 -16.44 17.90
C MET A 2 28.65 -15.35 16.88
N THR A 3 29.25 -15.44 15.72
CA THR A 3 28.84 -14.61 14.57
C THR A 3 27.45 -15.08 14.14
N ALA A 4 26.47 -14.16 14.14
CA ALA A 4 25.13 -14.45 13.64
C ALA A 4 25.25 -15.05 12.22
N THR A 5 24.64 -16.21 12.00
CA THR A 5 24.57 -16.77 10.65
C THR A 5 23.49 -16.02 9.86
N SER A 6 23.55 -16.06 8.53
CA SER A 6 22.57 -15.37 7.66
C SER A 6 21.10 -15.82 7.90
N ARG A 7 20.90 -16.94 8.62
CA ARG A 7 19.59 -17.50 8.98
C ARG A 7 19.14 -17.18 10.40
N ASP A 8 19.93 -16.40 11.16
CA ASP A 8 19.55 -16.03 12.52
C ASP A 8 18.54 -14.87 12.46
N HIS A 9 17.35 -15.13 12.96
CA HIS A 9 16.24 -14.19 13.07
C HIS A 9 15.86 -13.99 14.53
N GLY A 10 15.51 -12.76 14.89
CA GLY A 10 14.89 -12.48 16.19
C GLY A 10 13.49 -13.08 16.31
N GLY A 11 13.05 -13.37 17.53
CA GLY A 11 11.72 -13.95 17.74
C GLY A 11 10.58 -13.05 17.23
N HIS A 12 10.63 -11.74 17.50
CA HIS A 12 9.66 -10.77 16.99
C HIS A 12 9.66 -10.72 15.46
N GLU A 13 10.84 -10.67 14.85
CA GLU A 13 10.99 -10.67 13.39
C GLU A 13 10.29 -11.86 12.73
N LEU A 14 10.40 -13.06 13.32
CA LEU A 14 9.74 -14.23 12.76
C LEU A 14 8.22 -14.10 12.77
N TYR A 15 7.63 -13.67 13.87
CA TYR A 15 6.18 -13.49 13.98
C TYR A 15 5.69 -12.38 13.04
N ASP A 16 6.37 -11.24 13.04
CA ASP A 16 5.99 -10.09 12.24
C ASP A 16 6.14 -10.37 10.73
N ALA A 17 7.18 -11.11 10.34
CA ALA A 17 7.35 -11.57 8.96
C ALA A 17 6.23 -12.53 8.52
N HIS A 18 5.80 -13.45 9.42
CA HIS A 18 4.66 -14.32 9.15
C HIS A 18 3.37 -13.53 8.92
N GLU A 19 3.09 -12.52 9.74
CA GLU A 19 1.91 -11.66 9.57
C GLU A 19 1.94 -10.89 8.23
N VAL A 20 3.09 -10.36 7.84
CA VAL A 20 3.27 -9.69 6.55
C VAL A 20 3.03 -10.66 5.39
N ILE A 21 3.67 -11.83 5.42
CA ILE A 21 3.56 -12.84 4.35
C ILE A 21 2.11 -13.33 4.24
N ALA A 22 1.45 -13.62 5.38
CA ALA A 22 0.04 -14.01 5.41
C ALA A 22 -0.88 -12.89 4.88
N GLY A 23 -0.61 -11.64 5.23
CA GLY A 23 -1.33 -10.48 4.74
C GLY A 23 -1.22 -10.29 3.22
N ILE A 24 -0.03 -10.54 2.65
CA ILE A 24 0.19 -10.48 1.20
C ILE A 24 -0.55 -11.63 0.49
N ILE A 25 -0.52 -12.85 1.03
CA ILE A 25 -1.31 -13.98 0.51
C ILE A 25 -2.80 -13.61 0.51
N SER A 26 -3.30 -13.08 1.63
CA SER A 26 -4.69 -12.67 1.75
C SER A 26 -5.09 -11.62 0.70
N LEU A 27 -4.21 -10.65 0.41
CA LEU A 27 -4.46 -9.67 -0.65
C LEU A 27 -4.56 -10.34 -2.02
N LEU A 28 -3.61 -11.20 -2.37
CA LEU A 28 -3.58 -11.89 -3.66
C LEU A 28 -4.82 -12.76 -3.87
N ASP A 29 -5.21 -13.54 -2.84
CA ASP A 29 -6.41 -14.38 -2.88
C ASP A 29 -7.68 -13.55 -3.03
N GLN A 30 -7.78 -12.43 -2.32
CA GLN A 30 -8.93 -11.53 -2.42
C GLN A 30 -9.00 -10.87 -3.79
N TYR A 31 -7.87 -10.45 -4.38
CA TYR A 31 -7.84 -9.92 -5.74
C TYR A 31 -8.31 -10.96 -6.76
N GLN A 32 -7.96 -12.25 -6.60
CA GLN A 32 -8.49 -13.33 -7.41
C GLN A 32 -10.02 -13.43 -7.30
N MET A 33 -10.56 -13.33 -6.08
CA MET A 33 -12.01 -13.32 -5.87
C MET A 33 -12.66 -12.09 -6.50
N TYR A 34 -12.11 -10.89 -6.26
CA TYR A 34 -12.67 -9.64 -6.80
C TYR A 34 -12.69 -9.61 -8.32
N ASN A 35 -11.66 -10.17 -8.96
CA ASN A 35 -11.56 -10.24 -10.41
C ASN A 35 -12.70 -10.97 -11.10
N GLN A 36 -13.47 -11.79 -10.38
CA GLN A 36 -14.67 -12.44 -10.90
C GLN A 36 -15.88 -11.50 -10.99
N TYR A 37 -15.88 -10.44 -10.18
CA TYR A 37 -17.01 -9.52 -10.03
C TYR A 37 -16.76 -8.13 -10.59
N ILE A 38 -15.51 -7.73 -10.82
CA ILE A 38 -15.13 -6.44 -11.40
C ILE A 38 -15.66 -6.38 -12.84
N GLN A 39 -16.44 -5.32 -13.11
CA GLN A 39 -17.04 -5.04 -14.43
C GLN A 39 -16.29 -3.95 -15.19
N ASP A 40 -15.71 -2.98 -14.48
CA ASP A 40 -14.97 -1.87 -15.06
C ASP A 40 -13.59 -2.35 -15.56
N PRO A 41 -13.28 -2.21 -16.87
CA PRO A 41 -12.00 -2.64 -17.43
C PRO A 41 -10.80 -1.89 -16.83
N GLU A 42 -10.97 -0.63 -16.39
CA GLU A 42 -9.90 0.14 -15.75
C GLU A 42 -9.56 -0.45 -14.37
N LEU A 43 -10.57 -0.74 -13.55
CA LEU A 43 -10.35 -1.39 -12.26
C LEU A 43 -9.76 -2.80 -12.44
N LYS A 44 -10.20 -3.50 -13.47
CA LYS A 44 -9.68 -4.84 -13.82
C LYS A 44 -8.18 -4.78 -14.13
N ASP A 45 -7.77 -3.82 -14.94
CA ASP A 45 -6.36 -3.60 -15.30
C ASP A 45 -5.53 -3.26 -14.05
N ILE A 46 -5.99 -2.35 -13.20
CA ILE A 46 -5.34 -2.01 -11.91
C ILE A 46 -5.14 -3.28 -11.08
N SER A 47 -6.20 -4.07 -10.89
CA SER A 47 -6.15 -5.30 -10.11
C SER A 47 -5.13 -6.30 -10.65
N MET A 48 -5.09 -6.49 -11.97
CA MET A 48 -4.17 -7.43 -12.61
C MET A 48 -2.71 -6.97 -12.49
N ARG A 49 -2.43 -5.70 -12.75
CA ARG A 49 -1.06 -5.14 -12.63
C ARG A 49 -0.55 -5.18 -11.18
N GLN A 50 -1.39 -4.78 -10.23
CA GLN A 50 -1.04 -4.84 -8.81
C GLN A 50 -0.82 -6.28 -8.34
N SER A 51 -1.67 -7.24 -8.75
CA SER A 51 -1.48 -8.66 -8.43
C SER A 51 -0.15 -9.21 -8.97
N ALA A 52 0.20 -8.90 -10.21
CA ALA A 52 1.46 -9.36 -10.81
C ALA A 52 2.68 -8.79 -10.07
N PHE A 53 2.64 -7.49 -9.75
CA PHE A 53 3.70 -6.83 -9.00
C PHE A 53 3.85 -7.40 -7.59
N VAL A 54 2.73 -7.53 -6.85
CA VAL A 54 2.72 -8.06 -5.49
C VAL A 54 3.19 -9.51 -5.45
N THR A 55 2.88 -10.33 -6.47
CA THR A 55 3.40 -11.70 -6.57
C THR A 55 4.93 -11.72 -6.65
N THR A 56 5.52 -10.84 -7.45
CA THR A 56 6.99 -10.72 -7.56
C THR A 56 7.60 -10.29 -6.22
N MET A 57 7.00 -9.31 -5.58
CA MET A 57 7.43 -8.80 -4.26
C MET A 57 7.30 -9.88 -3.18
N TYR A 58 6.20 -10.63 -3.16
CA TYR A 58 6.00 -11.77 -2.29
C TYR A 58 7.15 -12.77 -2.39
N ASN A 59 7.52 -13.15 -3.61
CA ASN A 59 8.62 -14.07 -3.85
C ASN A 59 9.95 -13.52 -3.30
N SER A 60 10.22 -12.24 -3.48
CA SER A 60 11.44 -11.60 -2.97
C SER A 60 11.48 -11.59 -1.43
N ILE A 61 10.34 -11.31 -0.78
CA ILE A 61 10.22 -11.35 0.69
C ILE A 61 10.43 -12.78 1.20
N VAL A 62 9.76 -13.78 0.61
CA VAL A 62 9.88 -15.18 1.01
C VAL A 62 11.31 -15.70 0.82
N GLU A 63 11.97 -15.36 -0.29
CA GLU A 63 13.35 -15.74 -0.52
C GLU A 63 14.29 -15.12 0.51
N SER A 64 14.17 -13.83 0.79
CA SER A 64 14.98 -13.14 1.80
C SER A 64 14.70 -13.67 3.22
N PHE A 65 13.44 -13.95 3.55
CA PHE A 65 13.04 -14.51 4.83
C PHE A 65 13.64 -15.92 5.04
N SER A 66 13.58 -16.78 4.03
CA SER A 66 14.05 -18.16 4.15
C SER A 66 15.57 -18.32 4.09
N THR A 67 16.27 -17.41 3.41
CA THR A 67 17.72 -17.52 3.17
C THR A 67 18.54 -16.53 3.99
N GLY A 68 17.97 -15.41 4.40
CA GLY A 68 18.67 -14.28 5.02
C GLY A 68 19.57 -13.51 4.05
N HIS A 69 19.49 -13.78 2.74
CA HIS A 69 20.30 -13.17 1.69
C HIS A 69 19.47 -12.32 0.73
N ASP A 70 20.15 -11.51 -0.09
CA ASP A 70 19.49 -10.73 -1.13
C ASP A 70 18.72 -11.66 -2.08
N PRO A 71 17.46 -11.31 -2.42
CA PRO A 71 16.66 -12.12 -3.32
C PRO A 71 17.20 -12.04 -4.74
N LYS A 72 16.96 -13.09 -5.55
CA LYS A 72 17.37 -13.13 -6.96
C LYS A 72 16.73 -11.99 -7.77
N VAL A 73 15.48 -11.68 -7.45
CA VAL A 73 14.78 -10.52 -8.02
C VAL A 73 14.80 -9.42 -6.97
N PRO A 74 15.56 -8.33 -7.17
CA PRO A 74 15.61 -7.22 -6.22
C PRO A 74 14.26 -6.52 -6.12
N THR A 75 14.04 -5.79 -5.03
CA THR A 75 12.84 -4.96 -4.86
C THR A 75 12.71 -3.97 -6.02
N GLN A 76 11.54 -3.96 -6.64
CA GLN A 76 11.22 -3.08 -7.76
C GLN A 76 10.35 -1.91 -7.30
N THR A 77 10.21 -0.90 -8.16
CA THR A 77 9.31 0.23 -7.93
C THR A 77 8.03 0.03 -8.73
N TYR A 78 6.90 0.08 -8.03
CA TYR A 78 5.59 0.10 -8.69
C TYR A 78 5.36 1.47 -9.34
N CYS A 79 4.98 1.45 -10.62
CA CYS A 79 4.61 2.66 -11.35
C CYS A 79 3.14 2.54 -11.74
N MET A 80 2.31 3.43 -11.22
CA MET A 80 0.92 3.53 -11.64
C MET A 80 0.80 4.10 -13.06
N THR A 81 -0.34 3.88 -13.72
CA THR A 81 -0.59 4.37 -15.09
C THR A 81 -1.53 5.55 -15.16
N GLN A 82 -2.08 5.97 -14.04
CA GLN A 82 -3.05 7.05 -13.97
C GLN A 82 -2.39 8.41 -13.80
N ASP A 83 -3.06 9.46 -14.29
CA ASP A 83 -2.66 10.84 -14.01
C ASP A 83 -2.96 11.21 -12.57
N HIS A 84 -2.18 12.18 -12.02
CA HIS A 84 -2.30 12.67 -10.65
C HIS A 84 -3.46 13.67 -10.45
N THR A 85 -4.55 13.55 -11.22
CA THR A 85 -5.67 14.50 -11.14
C THR A 85 -6.64 14.11 -10.05
N THR A 86 -6.76 14.96 -9.03
CA THR A 86 -7.77 14.79 -7.96
C THR A 86 -8.92 15.77 -8.14
N THR A 87 -10.14 15.24 -8.10
CA THR A 87 -11.37 16.04 -8.09
C THR A 87 -11.77 16.34 -6.64
N TYR A 88 -11.91 17.62 -6.32
CA TYR A 88 -12.32 18.10 -5.00
C TYR A 88 -13.81 18.41 -4.95
N GLY A 89 -14.35 18.41 -3.75
CA GLY A 89 -15.74 18.74 -3.44
C GLY A 89 -16.57 17.53 -3.02
N ILE A 90 -17.71 17.81 -2.36
CA ILE A 90 -18.66 16.80 -1.89
C ILE A 90 -19.97 16.99 -2.66
N LYS A 91 -20.48 15.90 -3.23
CA LYS A 91 -21.82 15.84 -3.83
C LYS A 91 -22.75 15.05 -2.90
N PRO A 92 -24.00 15.51 -2.72
CA PRO A 92 -24.98 14.73 -1.97
C PRO A 92 -25.18 13.33 -2.57
N GLY A 93 -25.42 12.36 -1.71
CA GLY A 93 -25.68 10.98 -2.11
C GLY A 93 -26.43 10.23 -1.01
N PRO A 94 -26.97 9.05 -1.29
CA PRO A 94 -27.65 8.25 -0.30
C PRO A 94 -26.67 7.82 0.82
N PRO A 95 -27.16 7.61 2.05
CA PRO A 95 -26.37 7.05 3.13
C PRO A 95 -25.77 5.69 2.75
N LYS A 96 -24.50 5.48 3.11
CA LYS A 96 -23.83 4.20 2.89
C LYS A 96 -24.30 3.17 3.91
N LYS A 97 -24.47 1.93 3.47
CA LYS A 97 -24.82 0.78 4.32
C LYS A 97 -24.01 -0.45 3.87
N PRO A 98 -23.84 -1.47 4.72
CA PRO A 98 -23.29 -2.75 4.29
C PRO A 98 -24.15 -3.40 3.20
N ASN A 99 -23.52 -4.16 2.30
CA ASN A 99 -24.23 -5.01 1.36
C ASN A 99 -24.96 -6.14 2.09
N ALA A 100 -26.16 -6.48 1.67
CA ALA A 100 -26.95 -7.59 2.23
C ALA A 100 -26.61 -8.93 1.53
N SER A 101 -26.06 -8.89 0.33
CA SER A 101 -25.71 -10.07 -0.45
C SER A 101 -24.57 -9.82 -1.42
N VAL A 102 -23.98 -10.90 -1.93
CA VAL A 102 -22.92 -10.85 -2.96
C VAL A 102 -23.40 -10.19 -4.27
N SER A 103 -24.69 -10.29 -4.57
CA SER A 103 -25.28 -9.66 -5.77
C SER A 103 -25.29 -8.12 -5.72
N GLU A 104 -25.05 -7.51 -4.57
CA GLU A 104 -24.90 -6.06 -4.40
C GLU A 104 -23.46 -5.57 -4.55
N LEU A 105 -22.49 -6.47 -4.79
CA LEU A 105 -21.12 -6.09 -5.06
C LEU A 105 -21.05 -5.24 -6.34
N SER A 106 -20.22 -4.22 -6.28
CA SER A 106 -20.01 -3.29 -7.38
C SER A 106 -18.55 -2.83 -7.40
N ASP A 107 -18.10 -2.27 -8.51
CA ASP A 107 -16.73 -1.74 -8.65
C ASP A 107 -16.39 -0.69 -7.58
N LYS A 108 -17.42 0.08 -7.14
CA LYS A 108 -17.30 0.98 -6.00
C LYS A 108 -16.92 0.25 -4.70
N GLY A 109 -17.60 -0.85 -4.40
CA GLY A 109 -17.32 -1.65 -3.20
C GLY A 109 -16.02 -2.40 -3.31
N LEU A 110 -15.77 -3.04 -4.45
CA LEU A 110 -14.56 -3.83 -4.70
C LEU A 110 -13.30 -2.96 -4.63
N SER A 111 -13.31 -1.79 -5.29
CA SER A 111 -12.20 -0.85 -5.20
C SER A 111 -11.98 -0.31 -3.78
N ALA A 112 -13.06 -0.17 -2.97
CA ALA A 112 -12.93 0.24 -1.57
C ALA A 112 -12.27 -0.85 -0.71
N TYR A 113 -12.56 -2.12 -0.96
CA TYR A 113 -11.89 -3.25 -0.30
C TYR A 113 -10.41 -3.31 -0.69
N MET A 114 -10.10 -3.17 -1.99
CA MET A 114 -8.72 -3.10 -2.48
C MET A 114 -7.94 -1.96 -1.81
N LEU A 115 -8.53 -0.75 -1.76
CA LEU A 115 -7.91 0.42 -1.13
C LEU A 115 -7.67 0.21 0.37
N GLY A 116 -8.63 -0.35 1.09
CA GLY A 116 -8.50 -0.64 2.51
C GLY A 116 -7.36 -1.61 2.78
N GLN A 117 -7.25 -2.64 1.97
CA GLN A 117 -6.26 -3.69 2.11
C GLN A 117 -4.85 -3.23 1.78
N THR A 118 -4.65 -2.48 0.69
CA THR A 118 -3.34 -1.92 0.34
C THR A 118 -2.85 -0.93 1.41
N LYS A 119 -3.73 -0.09 1.96
CA LYS A 119 -3.40 0.80 3.09
C LYS A 119 -3.01 0.04 4.36
N SER A 120 -3.74 -1.03 4.69
CA SER A 120 -3.44 -1.86 5.85
C SER A 120 -2.09 -2.55 5.72
N LEU A 121 -1.79 -3.10 4.54
CA LEU A 121 -0.49 -3.72 4.27
C LEU A 121 0.66 -2.71 4.25
N ALA A 122 0.48 -1.50 3.73
CA ALA A 122 1.48 -0.44 3.84
C ALA A 122 1.85 -0.16 5.30
N SER A 123 0.84 -0.07 6.17
CA SER A 123 1.04 0.16 7.61
C SER A 123 1.71 -1.03 8.30
N LEU A 124 1.29 -2.25 7.99
CA LEU A 124 1.87 -3.48 8.54
C LEU A 124 3.34 -3.62 8.13
N LEU A 125 3.66 -3.46 6.84
CA LEU A 125 5.03 -3.50 6.33
C LEU A 125 5.92 -2.45 7.00
N ALA A 126 5.43 -1.21 7.17
CA ALA A 126 6.17 -0.13 7.79
C ALA A 126 6.48 -0.44 9.26
N MET A 127 5.51 -0.96 10.02
CA MET A 127 5.70 -1.36 11.41
C MET A 127 6.68 -2.54 11.52
N THR A 128 6.47 -3.57 10.73
CA THR A 128 7.30 -4.77 10.71
C THR A 128 8.75 -4.49 10.34
N ALA A 129 9.00 -3.59 9.39
CA ALA A 129 10.37 -3.20 9.01
C ALA A 129 11.21 -2.65 10.18
N LEU A 130 10.56 -2.06 11.21
CA LEU A 130 11.23 -1.52 12.39
C LEU A 130 11.67 -2.60 13.38
N GLU A 131 11.05 -3.78 13.33
CA GLU A 131 11.34 -4.91 14.22
C GLU A 131 12.33 -5.93 13.61
N MET A 132 12.70 -5.75 12.32
CA MET A 132 13.58 -6.67 11.62
C MET A 132 15.04 -6.59 12.09
N THR A 133 15.60 -7.71 12.51
CA THR A 133 17.00 -7.84 12.92
C THR A 133 17.92 -8.23 11.76
N ASN A 134 17.42 -9.02 10.79
CA ASN A 134 18.16 -9.34 9.57
C ASN A 134 18.19 -8.12 8.62
N PRO A 135 19.38 -7.59 8.26
CA PRO A 135 19.49 -6.35 7.49
C PRO A 135 18.97 -6.46 6.06
N VAL A 136 18.99 -7.65 5.46
CA VAL A 136 18.48 -7.89 4.10
C VAL A 136 16.96 -7.91 4.13
N LEU A 137 16.36 -8.75 4.99
CA LEU A 137 14.90 -8.83 5.11
C LEU A 137 14.32 -7.47 5.49
N ARG A 138 14.96 -6.75 6.43
CA ARG A 138 14.58 -5.39 6.80
C ARG A 138 14.49 -4.45 5.60
N ARG A 139 15.50 -4.50 4.72
CA ARG A 139 15.51 -3.66 3.50
C ARG A 139 14.40 -4.05 2.54
N VAL A 140 14.24 -5.34 2.25
CA VAL A 140 13.20 -5.82 1.32
C VAL A 140 11.80 -5.45 1.81
N VAL A 141 11.52 -5.59 3.11
CA VAL A 141 10.25 -5.20 3.71
C VAL A 141 10.07 -3.68 3.67
N ALA A 142 11.10 -2.91 4.05
CA ALA A 142 11.04 -1.44 4.04
C ALA A 142 10.84 -0.88 2.63
N ASP A 143 11.57 -1.39 1.64
CA ASP A 143 11.46 -0.96 0.23
C ASP A 143 10.12 -1.35 -0.41
N SER A 144 9.36 -2.25 0.22
CA SER A 144 8.02 -2.62 -0.22
C SER A 144 6.95 -1.58 0.18
N VAL A 145 7.19 -0.79 1.23
CA VAL A 145 6.22 0.21 1.74
C VAL A 145 5.85 1.26 0.70
N PRO A 146 6.79 1.93 0.01
CA PRO A 146 6.48 2.92 -1.02
C PRO A 146 5.60 2.35 -2.14
N ASN A 147 5.78 1.09 -2.50
CA ASN A 147 5.00 0.42 -3.53
C ASN A 147 3.52 0.29 -3.14
N PHE A 148 3.23 -0.07 -1.89
CA PHE A 148 1.85 -0.11 -1.40
C PHE A 148 1.22 1.27 -1.25
N ILE A 149 2.01 2.31 -0.96
CA ILE A 149 1.55 3.70 -0.96
C ILE A 149 1.11 4.10 -2.38
N GLU A 150 1.94 3.80 -3.38
CA GLU A 150 1.64 4.10 -4.78
C GLU A 150 0.43 3.31 -5.30
N MET A 151 0.33 2.02 -5.00
CA MET A 151 -0.84 1.20 -5.32
C MET A 151 -2.12 1.73 -4.66
N SER A 152 -2.04 2.15 -3.40
CA SER A 152 -3.18 2.77 -2.70
C SER A 152 -3.60 4.08 -3.36
N TYR A 153 -2.64 4.89 -3.77
CA TYR A 153 -2.91 6.15 -4.45
C TYR A 153 -3.56 5.94 -5.81
N GLU A 154 -3.11 4.96 -6.59
CA GLU A 154 -3.74 4.61 -7.86
C GLU A 154 -5.22 4.20 -7.69
N ILE A 155 -5.53 3.35 -6.70
CA ILE A 155 -6.92 2.96 -6.41
C ILE A 155 -7.73 4.17 -5.91
N PHE A 156 -7.14 5.05 -5.11
CA PHE A 156 -7.78 6.30 -4.69
C PHE A 156 -8.13 7.18 -5.88
N LEU A 157 -7.23 7.38 -6.85
CA LEU A 157 -7.48 8.16 -8.05
C LEU A 157 -8.62 7.57 -8.88
N TYR A 158 -8.64 6.25 -9.07
CA TYR A 158 -9.76 5.56 -9.69
C TYR A 158 -11.08 5.87 -8.97
N GLN A 159 -11.13 5.70 -7.64
CA GLN A 159 -12.34 5.97 -6.87
C GLN A 159 -12.75 7.45 -6.90
N ASN A 160 -11.78 8.36 -6.88
CA ASN A 160 -12.05 9.79 -6.93
C ASN A 160 -12.61 10.21 -8.28
N LYS A 161 -12.04 9.74 -9.38
CA LYS A 161 -12.53 9.94 -10.75
C LYS A 161 -13.99 9.51 -10.91
N HIS A 162 -14.36 8.39 -10.31
CA HIS A 162 -15.73 7.84 -10.34
C HIS A 162 -16.67 8.45 -9.27
N GLY A 163 -16.19 9.39 -8.45
CA GLY A 163 -16.95 10.00 -7.35
C GLY A 163 -17.26 9.04 -6.19
N TYR A 164 -16.59 7.88 -6.12
CA TYR A 164 -16.73 6.92 -5.03
C TYR A 164 -16.01 7.38 -3.77
N TYR A 165 -14.86 8.06 -3.95
CA TYR A 165 -14.11 8.71 -2.89
C TYR A 165 -14.11 10.22 -3.12
N GLN A 166 -14.93 10.93 -2.36
CA GLN A 166 -15.03 12.39 -2.44
C GLN A 166 -14.08 13.04 -1.45
N VAL A 167 -13.37 14.10 -1.89
CA VAL A 167 -12.39 14.82 -1.10
C VAL A 167 -12.95 16.18 -0.73
N PRO A 168 -13.33 16.42 0.55
CA PRO A 168 -13.77 17.74 0.98
C PRO A 168 -12.61 18.74 0.87
N GLN A 169 -12.95 19.99 0.63
CA GLN A 169 -11.99 21.08 0.55
C GLN A 169 -12.40 22.20 1.51
N LEU A 170 -11.43 22.75 2.21
CA LEU A 170 -11.63 23.94 3.03
C LEU A 170 -11.92 25.15 2.13
N ASN A 171 -12.57 26.17 2.67
CA ASN A 171 -12.65 27.47 2.00
C ASN A 171 -11.24 28.06 1.81
N ALA A 172 -11.08 28.96 0.85
CA ALA A 172 -9.79 29.49 0.48
C ALA A 172 -9.08 30.26 1.63
N GLN A 173 -9.84 30.91 2.51
CA GLN A 173 -9.29 31.67 3.63
C GLN A 173 -8.67 30.71 4.65
N ASP A 174 -9.40 29.71 5.11
CA ASP A 174 -8.90 28.73 6.09
C ASP A 174 -7.73 27.93 5.52
N MET A 175 -7.80 27.54 4.26
CA MET A 175 -6.72 26.84 3.58
C MET A 175 -5.44 27.69 3.55
N ASN A 176 -5.52 28.98 3.20
CA ASN A 176 -4.38 29.87 3.19
C ASN A 176 -3.77 30.06 4.59
N LEU A 177 -4.60 30.21 5.62
CA LEU A 177 -4.12 30.32 6.99
C LEU A 177 -3.34 29.06 7.41
N MET A 178 -3.85 27.87 7.10
CA MET A 178 -3.15 26.62 7.41
C MET A 178 -1.85 26.45 6.63
N LEU A 179 -1.84 26.77 5.33
CA LEU A 179 -0.63 26.67 4.50
C LEU A 179 0.50 27.63 4.94
N GLN A 180 0.16 28.74 5.56
CA GLN A 180 1.11 29.73 6.08
C GLN A 180 1.51 29.53 7.54
N SER A 181 1.01 28.46 8.20
CA SER A 181 1.26 28.21 9.63
C SER A 181 2.68 27.76 9.96
N TYR A 182 3.48 27.39 8.96
CA TYR A 182 4.83 26.87 9.15
C TYR A 182 5.83 27.60 8.25
N THR A 183 7.04 27.81 8.75
CA THR A 183 8.15 28.40 7.99
C THR A 183 9.36 27.48 8.06
N PRO A 184 10.15 27.36 6.96
CA PRO A 184 11.40 26.62 6.99
C PRO A 184 12.40 27.24 7.96
N VAL A 185 13.20 26.39 8.60
CA VAL A 185 14.35 26.86 9.41
C VAL A 185 15.58 26.93 8.50
N PRO A 186 16.38 28.02 8.57
CA PRO A 186 17.64 28.11 7.82
C PRO A 186 18.57 26.95 8.16
N ILE A 187 19.14 26.31 7.13
CA ILE A 187 20.17 25.27 7.32
C ILE A 187 21.45 25.95 7.80
N GLN A 188 21.84 25.70 9.05
CA GLN A 188 23.18 26.07 9.52
C GLN A 188 24.17 25.04 9.00
N HIS A 189 25.08 25.45 8.12
CA HIS A 189 26.20 24.60 7.76
C HIS A 189 27.08 24.40 9.00
N PRO A 190 27.45 23.17 9.37
CA PRO A 190 28.42 22.97 10.43
C PRO A 190 29.71 23.73 10.07
N PRO A 191 30.42 24.32 11.06
CA PRO A 191 31.72 24.93 10.80
C PRO A 191 32.65 23.88 10.19
N GLN A 192 33.39 24.28 9.14
CA GLN A 192 34.41 23.46 8.47
C GLN A 192 35.56 23.20 9.42
#